data_14fe39e96d165923320456bae9ffd83a
#
_entry.id   14fe39e96d165923320456bae9ffd83a
#
_cell.length_a   1.000
_cell.length_b   1.000
_cell.length_c   1.000
_cell.angle_alpha   90.00
_cell.angle_beta   90.00
_cell.angle_gamma   90.00
#
_symmetry.space_group_name_H-M   'P 1'
#
loop_
_entity.id
_entity.type
_entity.pdbx_description
1 polymer ?
#
loop_
_entity_poly.entity_id
_entity_poly.type
_entity_poly.pdbx_seq_one_letter_code
_entity_poly.pdbx_strand_id
1 'polypeptide(L)'
;MNNLLPLFKWGTDCLVSNGYSIEHSPEIVLSTPWSHVIRFATSTENFYLKQTPPSLFLSNEPKIIRLLSSQFHANVPDVIEINNDLHCFLMRDAGISLRQTLKTNFNLALLCQAIKQYAAIQRRAEDCIARVLKLGVPDWRLNQLPFLYDHMLKQTAFLKAEGLTDKELQTLQTLSP
;
A
#
# COMPACT_ATOMS: atom_id res chain seq x y z
N MET A 1 20.93 -8.72 -5.75
CA MET A 1 19.65 -9.06 -6.41
C MET A 1 18.84 -9.87 -5.41
N ASN A 2 17.71 -9.36 -4.96
CA ASN A 2 16.82 -10.13 -4.09
C ASN A 2 16.32 -11.36 -4.87
N ASN A 3 16.50 -12.53 -4.30
CA ASN A 3 16.01 -13.78 -4.90
C ASN A 3 14.47 -13.82 -4.80
N LEU A 4 13.76 -13.56 -5.90
CA LEU A 4 12.29 -13.58 -5.96
C LEU A 4 11.70 -14.98 -6.16
N LEU A 5 12.53 -16.01 -6.34
CA LEU A 5 12.08 -17.40 -6.52
C LEU A 5 11.13 -17.90 -5.42
N PRO A 6 11.38 -17.61 -4.12
CA PRO A 6 10.45 -18.02 -3.06
C PRO A 6 9.05 -17.40 -3.22
N LEU A 7 8.95 -16.17 -3.73
CA LEU A 7 7.68 -15.50 -3.97
C LEU A 7 6.91 -16.15 -5.12
N PHE A 8 7.60 -16.44 -6.23
CA PHE A 8 7.00 -17.14 -7.37
C PHE A 8 6.47 -18.51 -6.94
N LYS A 9 7.29 -19.27 -6.22
CA LYS A 9 6.89 -20.59 -5.73
C LYS A 9 5.68 -20.50 -4.80
N TRP A 10 5.74 -19.68 -3.77
CA TRP A 10 4.65 -19.55 -2.81
C TRP A 10 3.34 -19.09 -3.47
N GLY A 11 3.39 -18.09 -4.37
CA GLY A 11 2.20 -17.62 -5.08
C GLY A 11 1.58 -18.70 -5.98
N THR A 12 2.43 -19.47 -6.68
CA THR A 12 2.01 -20.63 -7.48
C THR A 12 1.34 -21.69 -6.61
N ASP A 13 2.01 -22.12 -5.54
CA ASP A 13 1.51 -23.17 -4.64
C ASP A 13 0.18 -22.75 -4.00
N CYS A 14 0.07 -21.49 -3.60
CA CYS A 14 -1.16 -20.94 -3.04
C CYS A 14 -2.32 -20.95 -4.04
N LEU A 15 -2.11 -20.52 -5.28
CA LEU A 15 -3.16 -20.52 -6.31
C LEU A 15 -3.58 -21.93 -6.68
N VAL A 16 -2.64 -22.83 -6.86
CA VAL A 16 -2.94 -24.25 -7.18
C VAL A 16 -3.74 -24.90 -6.05
N SER A 17 -3.37 -24.66 -4.78
CA SER A 17 -4.11 -25.19 -3.62
C SER A 17 -5.53 -24.63 -3.52
N ASN A 18 -5.78 -23.45 -4.07
CA ASN A 18 -7.11 -22.83 -4.15
C ASN A 18 -7.87 -23.21 -5.44
N GLY A 19 -7.35 -24.17 -6.23
CA GLY A 19 -8.02 -24.72 -7.41
C GLY A 19 -7.83 -23.91 -8.70
N TYR A 20 -6.89 -22.95 -8.73
CA TYR A 20 -6.60 -22.16 -9.93
C TYR A 20 -5.51 -22.84 -10.78
N SER A 21 -5.69 -22.84 -12.10
CA SER A 21 -4.71 -23.30 -13.07
C SER A 21 -3.92 -22.13 -13.62
N ILE A 22 -2.60 -22.13 -13.43
CA ILE A 22 -1.71 -21.07 -13.93
C ILE A 22 -1.40 -21.34 -15.41
N GLU A 23 -1.62 -20.35 -16.28
CA GLU A 23 -1.43 -20.47 -17.72
C GLU A 23 -0.02 -20.09 -18.18
N HIS A 24 0.59 -19.11 -17.51
CA HIS A 24 1.88 -18.54 -17.91
C HIS A 24 2.81 -18.39 -16.71
N SER A 25 4.11 -18.30 -16.97
CA SER A 25 5.09 -17.98 -15.93
C SER A 25 4.72 -16.64 -15.25
N PRO A 26 4.85 -16.55 -13.91
CA PRO A 26 4.60 -15.31 -13.20
C PRO A 26 5.48 -14.15 -13.70
N GLU A 27 4.91 -12.95 -13.79
CA GLU A 27 5.56 -11.76 -14.34
C GLU A 27 5.71 -10.68 -13.28
N ILE A 28 6.92 -10.09 -13.17
CA ILE A 28 7.14 -8.91 -12.33
C ILE A 28 6.59 -7.70 -13.07
N VAL A 29 5.47 -7.13 -12.58
CA VAL A 29 4.83 -5.95 -13.18
C VAL A 29 5.28 -4.64 -12.56
N LEU A 30 5.82 -4.69 -11.32
CA LEU A 30 6.39 -3.53 -10.64
C LEU A 30 7.53 -3.98 -9.73
N SER A 31 8.64 -3.25 -9.78
CA SER A 31 9.77 -3.43 -8.86
C SER A 31 10.28 -2.05 -8.45
N THR A 32 10.17 -1.76 -7.16
CA THR A 32 10.62 -0.51 -6.53
C THR A 32 11.43 -0.84 -5.27
N PRO A 33 12.15 0.09 -4.68
CA PRO A 33 12.78 -0.12 -3.37
C PRO A 33 11.80 -0.49 -2.23
N TRP A 34 10.51 -0.16 -2.41
CA TRP A 34 9.47 -0.32 -1.40
C TRP A 34 8.56 -1.52 -1.64
N SER A 35 8.51 -2.07 -2.86
CA SER A 35 7.65 -3.22 -3.14
C SER A 35 7.99 -3.92 -4.44
N HIS A 36 7.72 -5.21 -4.48
CA HIS A 36 7.62 -6.00 -5.70
C HIS A 36 6.17 -6.42 -5.91
N VAL A 37 5.68 -6.30 -7.15
CA VAL A 37 4.36 -6.79 -7.54
C VAL A 37 4.53 -7.79 -8.68
N ILE A 38 3.99 -8.99 -8.48
CA ILE A 38 4.07 -10.12 -9.40
C ILE A 38 2.67 -10.48 -9.85
N ARG A 39 2.45 -10.57 -11.15
CA ARG A 39 1.20 -11.03 -11.75
C ARG A 39 1.26 -12.53 -12.01
N PHE A 40 0.17 -13.20 -11.68
CA PHE A 40 -0.10 -14.59 -12.00
C PHE A 40 -1.35 -14.64 -12.89
N ALA A 41 -1.18 -15.09 -14.13
CA ALA A 41 -2.28 -15.30 -15.06
C ALA A 41 -2.84 -16.71 -14.87
N THR A 42 -4.15 -16.80 -14.61
CA THR A 42 -4.86 -18.08 -14.52
C THR A 42 -5.90 -18.17 -15.65
N SER A 43 -6.51 -19.34 -15.81
CA SER A 43 -7.54 -19.56 -16.82
C SER A 43 -8.82 -18.71 -16.65
N THR A 44 -9.02 -18.12 -15.49
CA THR A 44 -10.23 -17.36 -15.17
C THR A 44 -9.99 -15.88 -14.93
N GLU A 45 -8.87 -15.53 -14.28
CA GLU A 45 -8.56 -14.16 -13.86
C GLU A 45 -7.07 -13.98 -13.56
N ASN A 46 -6.64 -12.74 -13.35
CA ASN A 46 -5.30 -12.45 -12.86
C ASN A 46 -5.30 -12.36 -11.33
N PHE A 47 -4.18 -12.73 -10.73
CA PHE A 47 -3.87 -12.50 -9.33
C PHE A 47 -2.59 -11.71 -9.21
N TYR A 48 -2.47 -10.95 -8.13
CA TYR A 48 -1.28 -10.15 -7.86
C TYR A 48 -0.71 -10.49 -6.49
N LEU A 49 0.56 -10.85 -6.46
CA LEU A 49 1.33 -10.96 -5.24
C LEU A 49 2.07 -9.65 -5.03
N LYS A 50 1.89 -9.04 -3.86
CA LYS A 50 2.65 -7.86 -3.46
C LYS A 50 3.53 -8.19 -2.26
N GLN A 51 4.83 -7.90 -2.40
CA GLN A 51 5.80 -7.96 -1.31
C GLN A 51 6.21 -6.55 -0.91
N THR A 52 6.37 -6.33 0.40
CA THR A 52 6.88 -5.08 0.97
C THR A 52 7.97 -5.37 2.00
N PRO A 53 9.03 -4.55 2.13
CA PRO A 53 10.02 -4.73 3.17
C PRO A 53 9.40 -4.71 4.58
N PRO A 54 9.88 -5.57 5.51
CA PRO A 54 9.31 -5.71 6.85
C PRO A 54 9.44 -4.43 7.70
N SER A 55 10.42 -3.59 7.40
CA SER A 55 10.67 -2.32 8.09
C SER A 55 9.67 -1.22 7.76
N LEU A 56 8.86 -1.40 6.72
CA LEU A 56 7.86 -0.41 6.32
C LEU A 56 6.50 -0.73 6.94
N PHE A 57 5.77 0.32 7.36
CA PHE A 57 4.38 0.20 7.80
C PHE A 57 3.47 -0.44 6.72
N LEU A 58 3.90 -0.41 5.46
CA LEU A 58 3.24 -1.06 4.32
C LEU A 58 3.13 -2.59 4.48
N SER A 59 3.94 -3.22 5.33
CA SER A 59 3.83 -4.66 5.63
C SER A 59 2.47 -5.04 6.23
N ASN A 60 1.75 -4.08 6.81
CA ASN A 60 0.41 -4.28 7.35
C ASN A 60 -0.72 -4.01 6.33
N GLU A 61 -0.37 -3.67 5.09
CA GLU A 61 -1.33 -3.37 4.02
C GLU A 61 -2.44 -4.44 3.87
N PRO A 62 -2.15 -5.75 3.85
CA PRO A 62 -3.20 -6.75 3.68
C PRO A 62 -4.20 -6.77 4.84
N LYS A 63 -3.77 -6.47 6.07
CA LYS A 63 -4.66 -6.35 7.22
C LYS A 63 -5.55 -5.12 7.12
N ILE A 64 -5.00 -4.02 6.58
CA ILE A 64 -5.74 -2.77 6.33
C ILE A 64 -6.78 -3.01 5.23
N ILE A 65 -6.41 -3.67 4.12
CA ILE A 65 -7.34 -4.02 3.04
C ILE A 65 -8.50 -4.86 3.59
N ARG A 66 -8.23 -5.89 4.40
CA ARG A 66 -9.27 -6.70 5.03
C ARG A 66 -10.17 -5.88 5.97
N LEU A 67 -9.61 -4.94 6.74
CA LEU A 67 -10.39 -4.02 7.56
C LEU A 67 -11.30 -3.13 6.70
N LEU A 68 -10.77 -2.54 5.62
CA LEU A 68 -11.51 -1.68 4.71
C LEU A 68 -12.67 -2.43 4.06
N SER A 69 -12.46 -3.66 3.61
CA SER A 69 -13.51 -4.49 3.03
C SER A 69 -14.57 -4.85 4.07
N SER A 70 -14.17 -5.42 5.21
CA SER A 70 -15.09 -6.01 6.19
C SER A 70 -15.87 -4.99 7.02
N GLN A 71 -15.26 -3.85 7.37
CA GLN A 71 -15.86 -2.86 8.28
C GLN A 71 -16.43 -1.66 7.53
N PHE A 72 -15.79 -1.27 6.44
CA PHE A 72 -16.19 -0.05 5.71
C PHE A 72 -16.90 -0.36 4.39
N HIS A 73 -17.00 -1.64 4.03
CA HIS A 73 -17.54 -2.09 2.75
C HIS A 73 -16.91 -1.34 1.57
N ALA A 74 -15.60 -1.08 1.69
CA ALA A 74 -14.84 -0.42 0.66
C ALA A 74 -14.63 -1.37 -0.51
N ASN A 75 -14.71 -0.83 -1.72
CA ASN A 75 -14.35 -1.58 -2.92
C ASN A 75 -12.82 -1.63 -3.05
N VAL A 76 -12.23 -2.67 -2.46
CA VAL A 76 -10.80 -2.96 -2.46
C VAL A 76 -10.58 -4.39 -2.92
N PRO A 77 -9.37 -4.75 -3.43
CA PRO A 77 -9.08 -6.12 -3.85
C PRO A 77 -9.28 -7.14 -2.72
N ASP A 78 -9.78 -8.32 -3.05
CA ASP A 78 -9.86 -9.42 -2.09
C ASP A 78 -8.47 -9.99 -1.81
N VAL A 79 -8.08 -9.99 -0.55
CA VAL A 79 -6.84 -10.62 -0.08
C VAL A 79 -7.09 -12.13 0.10
N ILE A 80 -6.51 -12.93 -0.78
CA ILE A 80 -6.62 -14.40 -0.78
C ILE A 80 -5.84 -14.97 0.40
N GLU A 81 -4.53 -14.71 0.45
CA GLU A 81 -3.63 -15.29 1.44
C GLU A 81 -2.51 -14.33 1.82
N ILE A 82 -1.96 -14.49 3.03
CA ILE A 82 -0.86 -13.67 3.56
C ILE A 82 0.27 -14.59 3.99
N ASN A 83 1.49 -14.27 3.57
CA ASN A 83 2.69 -14.92 4.05
C ASN A 83 3.54 -13.94 4.85
N ASN A 84 3.56 -14.11 6.17
CA ASN A 84 4.29 -13.23 7.07
C ASN A 84 5.80 -13.40 6.96
N ASP A 85 6.29 -14.61 6.67
CA ASP A 85 7.74 -14.90 6.58
C ASP A 85 8.34 -14.27 5.32
N LEU A 86 7.61 -14.29 4.22
CA LEU A 86 8.00 -13.65 2.95
C LEU A 86 7.57 -12.19 2.87
N HIS A 87 6.89 -11.65 3.87
CA HIS A 87 6.33 -10.30 3.90
C HIS A 87 5.53 -9.97 2.64
N CYS A 88 4.69 -10.89 2.20
CA CYS A 88 3.89 -10.73 0.99
C CYS A 88 2.44 -11.19 1.20
N PHE A 89 1.60 -10.81 0.27
CA PHE A 89 0.22 -11.27 0.20
C PHE A 89 -0.23 -11.42 -1.24
N LEU A 90 -1.18 -12.32 -1.44
CA LEU A 90 -1.83 -12.59 -2.72
C LEU A 90 -3.22 -11.97 -2.71
N MET A 91 -3.58 -11.28 -3.78
CA MET A 91 -4.88 -10.62 -3.94
C MET A 91 -5.43 -10.83 -5.36
N ARG A 92 -6.75 -10.69 -5.49
CA ARG A 92 -7.43 -10.65 -6.78
C ARG A 92 -7.08 -9.40 -7.57
N ASP A 93 -7.27 -9.44 -8.88
CA ASP A 93 -7.16 -8.27 -9.74
C ASP A 93 -8.18 -7.19 -9.32
N ALA A 94 -7.70 -5.97 -9.15
CA ALA A 94 -8.54 -4.80 -8.89
C ALA A 94 -9.12 -4.17 -10.17
N GLY A 95 -8.79 -4.72 -11.33
CA GLY A 95 -9.18 -4.19 -12.62
C GLY A 95 -8.36 -2.97 -13.06
N ILE A 96 -8.89 -2.26 -14.04
CA ILE A 96 -8.22 -1.11 -14.65
C ILE A 96 -8.22 0.07 -13.67
N SER A 97 -7.04 0.67 -13.45
CA SER A 97 -6.92 1.80 -12.53
C SER A 97 -7.76 3.00 -13.00
N LEU A 98 -8.38 3.72 -12.04
CA LEU A 98 -9.11 4.96 -12.31
C LEU A 98 -8.26 5.94 -13.12
N ARG A 99 -6.96 6.04 -12.81
CA ARG A 99 -6.02 6.91 -13.55
C ARG A 99 -5.93 6.54 -15.02
N GLN A 100 -5.87 5.25 -15.34
CA GLN A 100 -5.79 4.79 -16.72
C GLN A 100 -7.10 5.04 -17.47
N THR A 101 -8.23 4.75 -16.82
CA THR A 101 -9.57 5.03 -17.37
C THR A 101 -9.75 6.52 -17.69
N LEU A 102 -9.40 7.41 -16.75
CA LEU A 102 -9.54 8.86 -16.93
C LEU A 102 -8.55 9.45 -17.94
N LYS A 103 -7.37 8.83 -18.12
CA LYS A 103 -6.44 9.24 -19.19
C LYS A 103 -6.97 8.89 -20.58
N THR A 104 -7.63 7.75 -20.72
CA THR A 104 -8.18 7.31 -22.01
C THR A 104 -9.45 8.05 -22.35
N ASN A 105 -10.35 8.20 -21.37
CA ASN A 105 -11.62 8.93 -21.51
C ASN A 105 -11.93 9.66 -20.21
N PHE A 106 -11.74 10.98 -20.20
CA PHE A 106 -12.00 11.80 -19.02
C PHE A 106 -13.50 11.81 -18.71
N ASN A 107 -13.88 11.34 -17.53
CA ASN A 107 -15.24 11.30 -17.03
C ASN A 107 -15.32 11.94 -15.64
N LEU A 108 -15.83 13.16 -15.59
CA LEU A 108 -15.97 13.92 -14.35
C LEU A 108 -16.91 13.25 -13.35
N ALA A 109 -18.00 12.62 -13.81
CA ALA A 109 -18.94 11.92 -12.93
C ALA A 109 -18.27 10.74 -12.23
N LEU A 110 -17.47 9.96 -12.95
CA LEU A 110 -16.69 8.86 -12.40
C LEU A 110 -15.68 9.34 -11.36
N LEU A 111 -14.97 10.45 -11.64
CA LEU A 111 -14.03 11.06 -10.70
C LEU A 111 -14.74 11.52 -9.42
N CYS A 112 -15.86 12.22 -9.55
CA CYS A 112 -16.67 12.66 -8.41
C CYS A 112 -17.19 11.47 -7.59
N GLN A 113 -17.59 10.40 -8.24
CA GLN A 113 -18.03 9.17 -7.56
C GLN A 113 -16.89 8.55 -6.75
N ALA A 114 -15.69 8.46 -7.31
CA ALA A 114 -14.51 7.94 -6.60
C ALA A 114 -14.16 8.79 -5.38
N ILE A 115 -14.19 10.14 -5.51
CA ILE A 115 -13.96 11.06 -4.40
C ILE A 115 -15.02 10.89 -3.30
N LYS A 116 -16.30 10.76 -3.67
CA LYS A 116 -17.39 10.53 -2.69
C LYS A 116 -17.20 9.22 -1.93
N GLN A 117 -16.83 8.14 -2.62
CA GLN A 117 -16.54 6.84 -1.99
C GLN A 117 -15.36 6.94 -1.03
N TYR A 118 -14.27 7.60 -1.44
CA TYR A 118 -13.10 7.82 -0.58
C TYR A 118 -13.46 8.64 0.67
N ALA A 119 -14.18 9.74 0.53
CA ALA A 119 -14.65 10.54 1.65
C ALA A 119 -15.55 9.75 2.61
N ALA A 120 -16.40 8.86 2.08
CA ALA A 120 -17.24 7.98 2.90
C ALA A 120 -16.40 6.98 3.72
N ILE A 121 -15.32 6.43 3.14
CA ILE A 121 -14.38 5.57 3.86
C ILE A 121 -13.69 6.35 4.98
N GLN A 122 -13.19 7.56 4.69
CA GLN A 122 -12.53 8.40 5.70
C GLN A 122 -13.46 8.70 6.89
N ARG A 123 -14.72 9.08 6.63
CA ARG A 123 -15.71 9.35 7.69
C ARG A 123 -16.01 8.13 8.55
N ARG A 124 -16.15 6.96 7.95
CA ARG A 124 -16.35 5.71 8.70
C ARG A 124 -15.11 5.33 9.52
N ALA A 125 -13.92 5.69 9.06
CA ALA A 125 -12.67 5.44 9.77
C ALA A 125 -12.54 6.28 11.05
N GLU A 126 -13.22 7.44 11.17
CA GLU A 126 -13.20 8.28 12.37
C GLU A 126 -13.63 7.49 13.64
N ASP A 127 -14.64 6.64 13.52
CA ASP A 127 -15.14 5.82 14.62
C ASP A 127 -14.22 4.61 14.94
N CYS A 128 -13.24 4.33 14.08
CA CYS A 128 -12.37 3.17 14.15
C CYS A 128 -10.88 3.50 14.29
N ILE A 129 -10.52 4.76 14.58
CA ILE A 129 -9.13 5.24 14.63
C ILE A 129 -8.24 4.32 15.49
N ALA A 130 -8.68 3.97 16.70
CA ALA A 130 -7.90 3.11 17.60
C ALA A 130 -7.58 1.74 16.98
N ARG A 131 -8.50 1.19 16.19
CA ARG A 131 -8.30 -0.08 15.47
C ARG A 131 -7.32 0.06 14.31
N VAL A 132 -7.44 1.15 13.54
CA VAL A 132 -6.53 1.48 12.44
C VAL A 132 -5.10 1.64 12.94
N LEU A 133 -4.91 2.39 14.05
CA LEU A 133 -3.60 2.59 14.67
C LEU A 133 -3.00 1.27 15.21
N LYS A 134 -3.82 0.38 15.77
CA LYS A 134 -3.38 -0.96 16.20
C LYS A 134 -2.86 -1.84 15.05
N LEU A 135 -3.26 -1.55 13.82
CA LEU A 135 -2.71 -2.22 12.63
C LEU A 135 -1.36 -1.64 12.17
N GLY A 136 -0.78 -0.69 12.91
CA GLY A 136 0.51 -0.09 12.60
C GLY A 136 0.45 1.02 11.57
N VAL A 137 -0.73 1.58 11.29
CA VAL A 137 -0.84 2.78 10.46
C VAL A 137 -0.22 3.95 11.21
N PRO A 138 0.68 4.73 10.59
CA PRO A 138 1.27 5.89 11.23
C PRO A 138 0.22 6.90 11.69
N ASP A 139 0.39 7.42 12.89
CA ASP A 139 -0.47 8.47 13.41
C ASP A 139 -0.01 9.85 12.93
N TRP A 140 -0.63 10.33 11.86
CA TRP A 140 -0.37 11.67 11.29
C TRP A 140 -1.51 12.65 11.56
N ARG A 141 -2.25 12.45 12.65
CA ARG A 141 -3.28 13.41 13.06
C ARG A 141 -2.66 14.74 13.47
N LEU A 142 -3.44 15.81 13.36
CA LEU A 142 -2.96 17.18 13.57
C LEU A 142 -2.24 17.38 14.91
N ASN A 143 -2.70 16.73 15.97
CA ASN A 143 -2.08 16.79 17.29
C ASN A 143 -0.71 16.06 17.38
N GLN A 144 -0.37 15.23 16.39
CA GLN A 144 0.93 14.55 16.30
C GLN A 144 1.92 15.30 15.39
N LEU A 145 1.45 16.23 14.56
CA LEU A 145 2.30 16.92 13.59
C LEU A 145 3.47 17.67 14.22
N PRO A 146 3.34 18.39 15.34
CA PRO A 146 4.49 19.02 16.00
C PRO A 146 5.58 18.02 16.36
N PHE A 147 5.21 16.90 16.95
CA PHE A 147 6.16 15.83 17.30
C PHE A 147 6.82 15.21 16.06
N LEU A 148 6.04 14.95 15.01
CA LEU A 148 6.55 14.40 13.75
C LEU A 148 7.50 15.38 13.06
N TYR A 149 7.19 16.67 13.09
CA TYR A 149 8.03 17.73 12.56
C TYR A 149 9.38 17.80 13.28
N ASP A 150 9.35 17.84 14.61
CA ASP A 150 10.58 17.84 15.42
C ASP A 150 11.42 16.59 15.19
N HIS A 151 10.78 15.43 15.09
CA HIS A 151 11.46 14.16 14.82
C HIS A 151 12.12 14.16 13.44
N MET A 152 11.47 14.70 12.43
CA MET A 152 12.03 14.86 11.08
C MET A 152 13.24 15.79 11.10
N LEU A 153 13.15 16.94 11.76
CA LEU A 153 14.26 17.92 11.83
C LEU A 153 15.49 17.41 12.59
N LYS A 154 15.34 16.43 13.47
CA LYS A 154 16.47 15.74 14.15
C LYS A 154 17.27 14.85 13.21
N GLN A 155 16.70 14.44 12.06
CA GLN A 155 17.38 13.61 11.07
C GLN A 155 18.30 14.44 10.14
N THR A 156 19.17 15.25 10.73
CA THR A 156 19.96 16.27 10.01
C THR A 156 20.83 15.68 8.89
N ALA A 157 21.44 14.50 9.11
CA ALA A 157 22.27 13.84 8.10
C ALA A 157 21.46 13.45 6.86
N PHE A 158 20.24 12.92 7.07
CA PHE A 158 19.34 12.57 5.98
C PHE A 158 18.88 13.82 5.23
N LEU A 159 18.43 14.86 5.94
CA LEU A 159 17.95 16.10 5.33
C LEU A 159 19.03 16.80 4.50
N LYS A 160 20.29 16.78 4.96
CA LYS A 160 21.43 17.29 4.19
C LYS A 160 21.72 16.43 2.94
N ALA A 161 21.59 15.12 3.03
CA ALA A 161 21.74 14.24 1.87
C ALA A 161 20.67 14.48 0.81
N GLU A 162 19.46 14.87 1.24
CA GLU A 162 18.34 15.30 0.36
C GLU A 162 18.49 16.73 -0.17
N GLY A 163 19.56 17.45 0.19
CA GLY A 163 19.92 18.74 -0.37
C GLY A 163 19.63 19.97 0.50
N LEU A 164 19.16 19.81 1.74
CA LEU A 164 18.98 20.95 2.65
C LEU A 164 20.34 21.51 3.11
N THR A 165 20.46 22.83 3.04
CA THR A 165 21.60 23.56 3.58
C THR A 165 21.47 23.77 5.09
N ASP A 166 22.59 24.03 5.77
CA ASP A 166 22.59 24.32 7.21
C ASP A 166 21.71 25.53 7.56
N LYS A 167 21.69 26.54 6.69
CA LYS A 167 20.87 27.75 6.88
C LYS A 167 19.37 27.43 6.79
N GLU A 168 18.97 26.64 5.81
CA GLU A 168 17.57 26.22 5.67
C GLU A 168 17.13 25.36 6.85
N LEU A 169 17.99 24.43 7.29
CA LEU A 169 17.72 23.59 8.45
C LEU A 169 17.53 24.43 9.72
N GLN A 170 18.41 25.41 9.98
CA GLN A 170 18.25 26.35 11.08
C GLN A 170 16.94 27.13 10.98
N THR A 171 16.59 27.61 9.79
CA THR A 171 15.32 28.32 9.57
C THR A 171 14.13 27.44 9.92
N LEU A 172 14.11 26.18 9.45
CA LEU A 172 13.04 25.24 9.75
C LEU A 172 12.94 24.93 11.25
N GLN A 173 14.07 24.82 11.95
CA GLN A 173 14.11 24.62 13.41
C GLN A 173 13.52 25.79 14.20
N THR A 174 13.61 27.03 13.70
CA THR A 174 12.97 28.19 14.34
C THR A 174 11.45 28.22 14.17
N LEU A 175 10.91 27.44 13.24
CA LEU A 175 9.47 27.31 12.98
C LEU A 175 8.85 26.16 13.78
N SER A 176 9.65 25.43 14.56
CA SER A 176 9.13 24.38 15.45
C SER A 176 8.22 25.00 16.51
N PRO A 177 6.98 24.48 16.68
CA PRO A 177 5.99 25.03 17.61
C PRO A 177 6.40 24.88 19.07
#